data_846949b719e24251a0d00cde31b42f25
#
_entry.id   846949b719e24251a0d00cde31b42f25
#
_cell.length_a   1.000
_cell.length_b   1.000
_cell.length_c   1.000
_cell.angle_alpha   90.00
_cell.angle_beta   90.00
_cell.angle_gamma   90.00
#
_symmetry.space_group_name_H-M   'P 1'
#
loop_
_entity.id
_entity.type
_entity.pdbx_description
1 polymer ?
#
loop_
_entity_poly.entity_id
_entity_poly.type
_entity_poly.pdbx_seq_one_letter_code
_entity_poly.pdbx_strand_id
1 'polypeptide(L)'
;FRRGERAEWDIGLSLNTYNTIHSFQGVEGITLEHEYFTTELLSYIANKTKLGKWLLEPGLRLIYYADQTFFSPEPRLKIKYNLSSVISFNLATGWYSQNLLSASSDRDITALFQGYYMGPELVQDYFKGIPYRNKIQQAWHGVLGLSLLTQNDIKFTCEAYIKDFSKLVSYNRNKIFRQSYLTASIPEYLKSPFLLEKGYSLGFDILMDYAKDDFSLWMGYSLAYAFREDEKMSYVPHYDRRHNLNILSGYQFGKDNSWKIKARWNLGSGFPFTQTNGFYEDFTILQASFLMDVSNNGSINAWYGELNLGRLPWYHRLDISLEKKWEFSHHQKLTATLGVINTYNRQNMYYIDRFTAERVDQFPILPNLSIRYSF
;
A
#
# COMPACT_ATOMS: atom_id res chain seq x y z
N PHE A 1 -24.60 -9.57 -20.54
CA PHE A 1 -25.45 -9.57 -21.77
C PHE A 1 -24.57 -9.13 -22.94
N ARG A 2 -24.35 -10.03 -23.92
CA ARG A 2 -23.68 -9.69 -25.20
C ARG A 2 -24.76 -9.31 -26.21
N ARG A 3 -24.74 -8.11 -26.72
CA ARG A 3 -25.58 -7.66 -27.81
C ARG A 3 -24.71 -7.46 -29.05
N GLY A 4 -24.44 -8.53 -29.79
CA GLY A 4 -23.57 -8.55 -30.97
C GLY A 4 -22.08 -8.54 -30.62
N GLU A 5 -21.20 -8.70 -31.61
CA GLU A 5 -19.74 -8.74 -31.46
C GLU A 5 -19.09 -7.39 -31.04
N ARG A 6 -19.88 -6.32 -30.92
CA ARG A 6 -19.37 -4.94 -30.71
C ARG A 6 -19.63 -4.34 -29.33
N ALA A 7 -20.57 -4.90 -28.56
CA ALA A 7 -20.95 -4.35 -27.26
C ALA A 7 -21.19 -5.45 -26.23
N GLU A 8 -20.63 -5.30 -25.04
CA GLU A 8 -20.80 -6.19 -23.89
C GLU A 8 -21.27 -5.37 -22.68
N TRP A 9 -22.26 -5.89 -21.96
CA TRP A 9 -22.77 -5.28 -20.74
C TRP A 9 -22.47 -6.17 -19.56
N ASP A 10 -21.95 -5.56 -18.50
CA ASP A 10 -21.67 -6.19 -17.21
C ASP A 10 -22.52 -5.49 -16.14
N ILE A 11 -23.35 -6.25 -15.43
CA ILE A 11 -24.27 -5.75 -14.41
C ILE A 11 -24.18 -6.67 -13.21
N GLY A 12 -24.03 -6.09 -12.03
CA GLY A 12 -23.95 -6.87 -10.80
C GLY A 12 -24.58 -6.18 -9.60
N LEU A 13 -24.95 -7.01 -8.63
CA LEU A 13 -25.41 -6.62 -7.29
C LEU A 13 -24.60 -7.41 -6.27
N SER A 14 -24.23 -6.76 -5.18
CA SER A 14 -23.55 -7.40 -4.05
C SER A 14 -24.05 -6.79 -2.74
N LEU A 15 -24.25 -7.66 -1.77
CA LEU A 15 -24.47 -7.29 -0.37
C LEU A 15 -23.29 -7.81 0.44
N ASN A 16 -22.55 -6.90 1.04
CA ASN A 16 -21.40 -7.22 1.88
C ASN A 16 -21.71 -6.83 3.32
N THR A 17 -21.48 -7.75 4.22
CA THR A 17 -21.66 -7.52 5.65
C THR A 17 -20.35 -7.84 6.35
N TYR A 18 -19.88 -6.94 7.19
CA TYR A 18 -18.63 -7.08 7.92
C TYR A 18 -18.90 -6.96 9.41
N ASN A 19 -18.32 -7.87 10.19
CA ASN A 19 -18.20 -7.74 11.62
C ASN A 19 -16.71 -7.58 11.97
N THR A 20 -16.33 -6.48 12.57
CA THR A 20 -14.96 -6.16 12.93
C THR A 20 -14.85 -6.09 14.45
N ILE A 21 -14.02 -6.97 15.02
CA ILE A 21 -13.70 -6.95 16.45
C ILE A 21 -12.28 -6.40 16.58
N HIS A 22 -12.15 -5.30 17.29
CA HIS A 22 -10.86 -4.68 17.57
C HIS A 22 -10.61 -4.75 19.09
N SER A 23 -9.57 -5.47 19.47
CA SER A 23 -9.14 -5.59 20.88
C SER A 23 -7.77 -4.93 21.02
N PHE A 24 -7.69 -3.92 21.86
CA PHE A 24 -6.46 -3.20 22.17
C PHE A 24 -6.18 -3.25 23.66
N GLN A 25 -5.02 -3.78 24.03
CA GLN A 25 -4.57 -3.77 25.40
C GLN A 25 -3.63 -2.57 25.64
N GLY A 26 -4.04 -1.65 26.48
CA GLY A 26 -3.22 -0.53 26.90
C GLY A 26 -2.05 -0.95 27.80
N VAL A 27 -1.08 -0.06 27.97
CA VAL A 27 0.10 -0.28 28.83
C VAL A 27 -0.28 -0.60 30.28
N GLU A 28 -1.47 -0.16 30.72
CA GLU A 28 -2.02 -0.40 32.05
C GLU A 28 -2.78 -1.74 32.19
N GLY A 29 -2.71 -2.61 31.14
CA GLY A 29 -3.39 -3.90 31.14
C GLY A 29 -4.90 -3.84 30.89
N ILE A 30 -5.46 -2.65 30.67
CA ILE A 30 -6.88 -2.48 30.35
C ILE A 30 -7.09 -2.86 28.89
N THR A 31 -7.93 -3.86 28.65
CA THR A 31 -8.35 -4.27 27.30
C THR A 31 -9.57 -3.46 26.90
N LEU A 32 -9.47 -2.70 25.83
CA LEU A 32 -10.59 -2.04 25.17
C LEU A 32 -11.00 -2.92 23.99
N GLU A 33 -12.19 -3.46 24.06
CA GLU A 33 -12.82 -4.20 22.98
C GLU A 33 -13.84 -3.32 22.28
N HIS A 34 -13.78 -3.29 20.96
CA HIS A 34 -14.69 -2.54 20.12
C HIS A 34 -15.18 -3.42 18.99
N GLU A 35 -16.47 -3.70 18.97
CA GLU A 35 -17.12 -4.48 17.94
C GLU A 35 -17.93 -3.55 17.04
N TYR A 36 -17.77 -3.69 15.74
CA TYR A 36 -18.47 -2.87 14.77
C TYR A 36 -19.02 -3.71 13.62
N PHE A 37 -20.31 -3.53 13.39
CA PHE A 37 -21.04 -4.20 12.33
C PHE A 37 -21.45 -3.21 11.25
N THR A 38 -21.09 -3.50 9.98
CA THR A 38 -21.46 -2.65 8.86
C THR A 38 -21.98 -3.47 7.68
N THR A 39 -22.87 -2.85 6.90
CA THR A 39 -23.43 -3.42 5.71
C THR A 39 -23.28 -2.47 4.53
N GLU A 40 -22.80 -3.00 3.42
CA GLU A 40 -22.63 -2.30 2.16
C GLU A 40 -23.51 -2.94 1.08
N LEU A 41 -24.41 -2.17 0.49
CA LEU A 41 -25.16 -2.57 -0.70
C LEU A 41 -24.50 -1.94 -1.92
N LEU A 42 -24.13 -2.78 -2.88
CA LEU A 42 -23.42 -2.38 -4.07
C LEU A 42 -24.15 -2.83 -5.32
N SER A 43 -24.30 -1.92 -6.28
CA SER A 43 -24.72 -2.24 -7.63
C SER A 43 -23.80 -1.61 -8.66
N TYR A 44 -23.64 -2.24 -9.80
CA TYR A 44 -22.88 -1.66 -10.89
C TYR A 44 -23.44 -2.01 -12.26
N ILE A 45 -23.19 -1.12 -13.19
CA ILE A 45 -23.43 -1.32 -14.62
C ILE A 45 -22.20 -0.83 -15.38
N ALA A 46 -21.68 -1.62 -16.29
CA ALA A 46 -20.60 -1.24 -17.19
C ALA A 46 -20.92 -1.69 -18.61
N ASN A 47 -20.49 -0.91 -19.58
CA ASN A 47 -20.58 -1.23 -20.99
C ASN A 47 -19.19 -1.23 -21.59
N LYS A 48 -18.91 -2.22 -22.44
CA LYS A 48 -17.68 -2.28 -23.23
C LYS A 48 -18.07 -2.30 -24.71
N THR A 49 -17.74 -1.23 -25.42
CA THR A 49 -18.11 -1.03 -26.82
C THR A 49 -16.90 -0.78 -27.68
N LYS A 50 -16.74 -1.53 -28.78
CA LYS A 50 -15.72 -1.35 -29.80
C LYS A 50 -16.27 -0.58 -30.97
N LEU A 51 -15.69 0.60 -31.24
CA LEU A 51 -16.05 1.50 -32.34
C LEU A 51 -14.81 1.74 -33.22
N GLY A 52 -14.60 0.87 -34.20
CA GLY A 52 -13.40 0.92 -35.04
C GLY A 52 -12.12 0.78 -34.23
N LYS A 53 -11.31 1.85 -34.18
CA LYS A 53 -10.05 1.90 -33.42
C LYS A 53 -10.25 2.20 -31.93
N TRP A 54 -11.44 2.61 -31.53
CA TRP A 54 -11.78 2.96 -30.15
C TRP A 54 -12.39 1.78 -29.41
N LEU A 55 -11.98 1.62 -28.15
CA LEU A 55 -12.64 0.78 -27.18
C LEU A 55 -13.06 1.67 -26.01
N LEU A 56 -14.37 1.77 -25.77
CA LEU A 56 -14.96 2.61 -24.75
C LEU A 56 -15.57 1.73 -23.67
N GLU A 57 -15.24 2.00 -22.41
CA GLU A 57 -15.75 1.27 -21.26
C GLU A 57 -16.28 2.28 -20.19
N PRO A 58 -17.46 2.91 -20.41
CA PRO A 58 -18.15 3.65 -19.37
C PRO A 58 -18.75 2.70 -18.34
N GLY A 59 -18.73 3.09 -17.08
CA GLY A 59 -19.34 2.34 -15.98
C GLY A 59 -19.82 3.26 -14.86
N LEU A 60 -20.80 2.79 -14.12
CA LEU A 60 -21.31 3.42 -12.92
C LEU A 60 -21.43 2.35 -11.84
N ARG A 61 -20.80 2.59 -10.71
CA ARG A 61 -20.97 1.80 -9.49
C ARG A 61 -21.67 2.67 -8.45
N LEU A 62 -22.63 2.09 -7.77
CA LEU A 62 -23.41 2.74 -6.72
C LEU A 62 -23.20 1.94 -5.44
N ILE A 63 -22.76 2.59 -4.39
CA ILE A 63 -22.56 1.96 -3.08
C ILE A 63 -23.39 2.71 -2.05
N TYR A 64 -24.14 1.96 -1.25
CA TYR A 64 -24.82 2.48 -0.07
C TYR A 64 -24.18 1.89 1.19
N TYR A 65 -23.59 2.76 2.01
CA TYR A 65 -23.03 2.44 3.31
C TYR A 65 -24.09 2.64 4.38
N ALA A 66 -24.67 1.55 4.86
CA ALA A 66 -25.84 1.59 5.71
C ALA A 66 -25.58 2.22 7.09
N ASP A 67 -24.43 1.95 7.67
CA ASP A 67 -23.96 2.48 8.96
C ASP A 67 -23.82 4.00 8.97
N GLN A 68 -23.42 4.61 7.85
CA GLN A 68 -23.23 6.05 7.75
C GLN A 68 -24.33 6.74 6.93
N THR A 69 -25.37 5.99 6.54
CA THR A 69 -26.48 6.49 5.71
C THR A 69 -25.98 7.30 4.51
N PHE A 70 -24.89 6.78 3.89
CA PHE A 70 -24.19 7.46 2.83
C PHE A 70 -24.28 6.71 1.51
N PHE A 71 -24.64 7.44 0.45
CA PHE A 71 -24.72 6.93 -0.91
C PHE A 71 -23.57 7.50 -1.74
N SER A 72 -22.75 6.61 -2.31
CA SER A 72 -21.59 6.96 -3.14
C SER A 72 -21.79 6.55 -4.59
N PRO A 73 -22.08 7.49 -5.50
CA PRO A 73 -22.02 7.24 -6.93
C PRO A 73 -20.57 7.28 -7.41
N GLU A 74 -20.13 6.25 -8.11
CA GLU A 74 -18.76 6.09 -8.60
C GLU A 74 -18.75 5.92 -10.12
N PRO A 75 -18.84 7.03 -10.88
CA PRO A 75 -18.67 6.96 -12.34
C PRO A 75 -17.23 6.62 -12.69
N ARG A 76 -17.07 5.81 -13.73
CA ARG A 76 -15.79 5.33 -14.24
C ARG A 76 -15.79 5.36 -15.75
N LEU A 77 -14.68 5.71 -16.35
CA LEU A 77 -14.50 5.72 -17.79
C LEU A 77 -13.13 5.18 -18.14
N LYS A 78 -13.11 4.18 -19.05
CA LYS A 78 -11.87 3.77 -19.71
C LYS A 78 -12.02 3.95 -21.21
N ILE A 79 -10.98 4.47 -21.83
CA ILE A 79 -10.88 4.67 -23.27
C ILE A 79 -9.58 4.08 -23.74
N LYS A 80 -9.63 3.23 -24.77
CA LYS A 80 -8.44 2.76 -25.47
C LYS A 80 -8.55 3.15 -26.94
N TYR A 81 -7.53 3.79 -27.47
CA TYR A 81 -7.42 4.11 -28.89
C TYR A 81 -6.25 3.34 -29.52
N ASN A 82 -6.56 2.43 -30.43
CA ASN A 82 -5.57 1.67 -31.18
C ASN A 82 -5.20 2.45 -32.43
N LEU A 83 -4.10 3.22 -32.36
CA LEU A 83 -3.59 3.97 -33.51
C LEU A 83 -3.19 3.02 -34.65
N SER A 84 -2.47 1.95 -34.28
CA SER A 84 -2.05 0.85 -35.16
C SER A 84 -2.11 -0.48 -34.42
N SER A 85 -1.65 -1.57 -35.04
CA SER A 85 -1.43 -2.86 -34.38
C SER A 85 -0.32 -2.83 -33.32
N VAL A 86 0.55 -1.81 -33.39
CA VAL A 86 1.74 -1.66 -32.56
C VAL A 86 1.51 -0.64 -31.43
N ILE A 87 0.74 0.43 -31.67
CA ILE A 87 0.63 1.58 -30.78
C ILE A 87 -0.80 1.72 -30.29
N SER A 88 -0.99 1.82 -28.98
CA SER A 88 -2.27 2.17 -28.39
C SER A 88 -2.13 3.16 -27.23
N PHE A 89 -3.09 4.07 -27.12
CA PHE A 89 -3.25 5.02 -26.03
C PHE A 89 -4.38 4.55 -25.11
N ASN A 90 -4.20 4.72 -23.82
CA ASN A 90 -5.17 4.35 -22.80
C ASN A 90 -5.44 5.54 -21.89
N LEU A 91 -6.70 5.79 -21.57
CA LEU A 91 -7.15 6.74 -20.56
C LEU A 91 -8.08 6.00 -19.61
N ALA A 92 -7.88 6.16 -18.31
CA ALA A 92 -8.80 5.67 -17.30
C ALA A 92 -9.03 6.74 -16.25
N THR A 93 -10.28 6.96 -15.85
CA THR A 93 -10.63 7.88 -14.77
C THR A 93 -11.84 7.36 -14.02
N GLY A 94 -11.97 7.75 -12.75
CA GLY A 94 -13.12 7.36 -11.94
C GLY A 94 -13.08 7.88 -10.51
N TRP A 95 -14.24 7.86 -9.86
CA TRP A 95 -14.39 8.07 -8.43
C TRP A 95 -14.46 6.73 -7.70
N TYR A 96 -13.95 6.75 -6.47
CA TYR A 96 -13.86 5.55 -5.62
C TYR A 96 -14.15 5.92 -4.18
N SER A 97 -14.79 5.02 -3.45
CA SER A 97 -15.00 5.14 -2.01
C SER A 97 -14.70 3.84 -1.29
N GLN A 98 -14.34 3.94 -0.01
CA GLN A 98 -13.95 2.81 0.82
C GLN A 98 -14.23 3.09 2.30
N ASN A 99 -14.82 2.12 2.99
CA ASN A 99 -15.10 2.16 4.42
C ASN A 99 -13.99 1.53 5.28
N LEU A 100 -13.14 0.70 4.68
CA LEU A 100 -12.06 0.01 5.38
C LEU A 100 -10.91 0.98 5.71
N LEU A 101 -10.53 1.07 6.98
CA LEU A 101 -9.46 1.94 7.49
C LEU A 101 -8.23 1.10 7.82
N SER A 102 -7.04 1.62 7.48
CA SER A 102 -5.79 1.01 7.94
C SER A 102 -5.46 1.47 9.35
N ALA A 103 -5.13 0.53 10.23
CA ALA A 103 -4.70 0.81 11.59
C ALA A 103 -3.18 1.03 11.71
N SER A 104 -2.46 1.21 10.59
CA SER A 104 -1.02 1.51 10.60
C SER A 104 -0.76 2.99 10.90
N SER A 105 0.27 3.25 11.71
CA SER A 105 0.73 4.61 12.04
C SER A 105 1.83 5.07 11.09
N ASP A 106 1.74 6.29 10.57
CA ASP A 106 2.80 6.91 9.76
C ASP A 106 4.06 7.28 10.55
N ARG A 107 4.01 7.21 11.89
CA ARG A 107 5.17 7.47 12.76
C ARG A 107 6.08 6.25 12.92
N ASP A 108 5.54 5.03 12.77
CA ASP A 108 6.27 3.81 12.99
C ASP A 108 6.99 3.36 11.72
N ILE A 109 8.31 3.17 11.82
CA ILE A 109 9.16 2.69 10.71
C ILE A 109 8.78 1.26 10.32
N THR A 110 8.35 0.48 11.31
CA THR A 110 7.93 -0.91 11.14
C THR A 110 6.46 -1.04 11.51
N ALA A 111 5.58 -1.03 10.52
CA ALA A 111 4.21 -1.48 10.71
C ALA A 111 4.21 -3.02 10.88
N LEU A 112 4.64 -3.51 12.05
CA LEU A 112 4.69 -4.94 12.35
C LEU A 112 3.30 -5.56 12.42
N PHE A 113 2.28 -4.74 12.73
CA PHE A 113 0.88 -5.14 12.75
C PHE A 113 0.08 -4.27 11.79
N GLN A 114 -0.29 -4.83 10.66
CA GLN A 114 -1.27 -4.23 9.77
C GLN A 114 -2.65 -4.75 10.15
N GLY A 115 -3.36 -3.98 10.95
CA GLY A 115 -4.77 -4.19 11.22
C GLY A 115 -5.64 -3.34 10.29
N TYR A 116 -6.88 -3.78 10.08
CA TYR A 116 -7.91 -2.99 9.43
C TYR A 116 -9.05 -2.76 10.41
N TYR A 117 -9.63 -1.58 10.35
CA TYR A 117 -10.73 -1.17 11.18
C TYR A 117 -11.88 -0.63 10.32
N MET A 118 -13.10 -0.90 10.74
CA MET A 118 -14.31 -0.31 10.18
C MET A 118 -15.12 0.25 11.34
N GLY A 119 -15.31 1.57 11.36
CA GLY A 119 -16.09 2.22 12.42
C GLY A 119 -15.93 3.73 12.40
N PRO A 120 -16.99 4.49 12.09
CA PRO A 120 -16.94 5.94 11.97
C PRO A 120 -16.79 6.65 13.32
N GLU A 121 -17.22 6.05 14.43
CA GLU A 121 -17.26 6.68 15.76
C GLU A 121 -15.88 6.98 16.34
N LEU A 122 -14.83 6.26 15.88
CA LEU A 122 -13.46 6.50 16.33
C LEU A 122 -12.73 7.57 15.49
N VAL A 123 -13.39 8.11 14.46
CA VAL A 123 -12.83 9.15 13.59
C VAL A 123 -13.36 10.51 14.03
N GLN A 124 -12.51 11.53 14.01
CA GLN A 124 -12.92 12.92 14.35
C GLN A 124 -14.07 13.42 13.47
N ASP A 125 -14.91 14.29 14.03
CA ASP A 125 -16.10 14.83 13.36
C ASP A 125 -15.84 16.05 12.48
N TYR A 126 -14.69 16.69 12.66
CA TYR A 126 -14.33 17.95 11.99
C TYR A 126 -12.98 17.85 11.30
N PHE A 127 -12.83 18.60 10.23
CA PHE A 127 -11.54 18.84 9.58
C PHE A 127 -11.42 20.34 9.27
N LYS A 128 -10.43 20.99 9.86
CA LYS A 128 -10.24 22.46 9.79
C LYS A 128 -11.52 23.26 10.11
N GLY A 129 -12.25 22.79 11.13
CA GLY A 129 -13.49 23.41 11.59
C GLY A 129 -14.73 23.13 10.72
N ILE A 130 -14.62 22.34 9.68
CA ILE A 130 -15.73 21.95 8.81
C ILE A 130 -16.24 20.57 9.26
N PRO A 131 -17.54 20.42 9.60
CA PRO A 131 -18.09 19.14 10.00
C PRO A 131 -18.21 18.18 8.81
N TYR A 132 -17.85 16.92 9.02
CA TYR A 132 -18.00 15.85 8.05
C TYR A 132 -19.20 14.96 8.40
N ARG A 133 -20.16 14.88 7.50
CA ARG A 133 -21.40 14.07 7.69
C ARG A 133 -21.12 12.57 7.61
N ASN A 134 -20.15 12.18 6.82
CA ASN A 134 -19.73 10.79 6.68
C ASN A 134 -18.20 10.69 6.74
N LYS A 135 -17.69 9.54 7.10
CA LYS A 135 -16.27 9.25 7.28
C LYS A 135 -15.75 8.21 6.29
N ILE A 136 -16.46 8.05 5.17
CA ILE A 136 -16.07 7.20 4.06
C ILE A 136 -14.91 7.85 3.33
N GLN A 137 -13.84 7.10 3.13
CA GLN A 137 -12.70 7.53 2.33
C GLN A 137 -13.10 7.67 0.87
N GLN A 138 -12.63 8.72 0.21
CA GLN A 138 -13.01 9.07 -1.16
C GLN A 138 -11.80 9.52 -1.95
N ALA A 139 -11.71 9.04 -3.19
CA ALA A 139 -10.64 9.42 -4.11
C ALA A 139 -11.15 9.54 -5.55
N TRP A 140 -10.53 10.43 -6.30
CA TRP A 140 -10.57 10.46 -7.75
C TRP A 140 -9.24 9.97 -8.32
N HIS A 141 -9.30 9.15 -9.39
CA HIS A 141 -8.13 8.66 -10.09
C HIS A 141 -8.17 9.06 -11.56
N GLY A 142 -7.03 9.48 -12.10
CA GLY A 142 -6.79 9.68 -13.51
C GLY A 142 -5.50 8.95 -13.93
N VAL A 143 -5.55 8.19 -15.04
CA VAL A 143 -4.41 7.45 -15.59
C VAL A 143 -4.36 7.68 -17.09
N LEU A 144 -3.19 8.00 -17.61
CA LEU A 144 -2.91 8.13 -19.04
C LEU A 144 -1.79 7.16 -19.41
N GLY A 145 -2.01 6.32 -20.41
CA GLY A 145 -1.08 5.27 -20.79
C GLY A 145 -0.79 5.22 -22.28
N LEU A 146 0.42 4.80 -22.61
CA LEU A 146 0.90 4.46 -23.95
C LEU A 146 1.42 3.02 -23.93
N SER A 147 0.93 2.19 -24.84
CA SER A 147 1.44 0.84 -25.03
C SER A 147 1.99 0.68 -26.43
N LEU A 148 3.20 0.10 -26.50
CA LEU A 148 3.92 -0.18 -27.75
C LEU A 148 4.23 -1.67 -27.80
N LEU A 149 3.93 -2.32 -28.92
CA LEU A 149 4.30 -3.70 -29.20
C LEU A 149 5.23 -3.68 -30.43
N THR A 150 6.50 -4.00 -30.24
CA THR A 150 7.48 -3.99 -31.33
C THR A 150 7.41 -5.28 -32.14
N GLN A 151 8.02 -5.27 -33.30
CA GLN A 151 8.13 -6.46 -34.20
C GLN A 151 8.94 -7.61 -33.57
N ASN A 152 9.78 -7.31 -32.57
CA ASN A 152 10.59 -8.30 -31.85
C ASN A 152 9.93 -8.80 -30.55
N ASP A 153 8.59 -8.73 -30.46
CA ASP A 153 7.80 -9.15 -29.29
C ASP A 153 8.12 -8.41 -27.97
N ILE A 154 8.77 -7.23 -28.08
CA ILE A 154 8.96 -6.37 -26.90
C ILE A 154 7.68 -5.56 -26.70
N LYS A 155 7.06 -5.73 -25.53
CA LYS A 155 5.95 -4.92 -25.09
C LYS A 155 6.44 -3.83 -24.15
N PHE A 156 6.17 -2.59 -24.51
CA PHE A 156 6.45 -1.40 -23.71
C PHE A 156 5.13 -0.78 -23.25
N THR A 157 5.02 -0.43 -21.97
CA THR A 157 3.89 0.33 -21.44
C THR A 157 4.43 1.46 -20.58
N CYS A 158 3.98 2.69 -20.86
CA CYS A 158 4.26 3.87 -20.07
C CYS A 158 2.93 4.41 -19.54
N GLU A 159 2.83 4.67 -18.25
CA GLU A 159 1.64 5.20 -17.63
C GLU A 159 1.99 6.36 -16.71
N ALA A 160 1.26 7.47 -16.82
CA ALA A 160 1.29 8.56 -15.87
C ALA A 160 -0.04 8.58 -15.11
N TYR A 161 -0.01 8.78 -13.81
CA TYR A 161 -1.21 8.79 -13.00
C TYR A 161 -1.23 9.93 -11.99
N ILE A 162 -2.45 10.31 -11.64
CA ILE A 162 -2.75 11.18 -10.52
C ILE A 162 -3.91 10.57 -9.72
N LYS A 163 -3.81 10.62 -8.39
CA LYS A 163 -4.87 10.23 -7.46
C LYS A 163 -5.06 11.39 -6.48
N ASP A 164 -6.27 11.90 -6.42
CA ASP A 164 -6.66 12.94 -5.47
C ASP A 164 -7.56 12.31 -4.41
N PHE A 165 -7.10 12.35 -3.17
CA PHE A 165 -7.81 11.82 -2.02
C PHE A 165 -8.49 12.98 -1.31
N SER A 166 -9.74 13.21 -1.63
CA SER A 166 -10.55 14.26 -1.01
C SER A 166 -10.83 13.98 0.47
N LYS A 167 -10.80 12.70 0.85
CA LYS A 167 -10.99 12.24 2.20
C LYS A 167 -10.22 10.93 2.44
N LEU A 168 -9.33 10.96 3.40
CA LEU A 168 -8.60 9.82 3.95
C LEU A 168 -8.80 9.76 5.45
N VAL A 169 -8.63 8.58 6.01
CA VAL A 169 -8.60 8.37 7.45
C VAL A 169 -7.28 7.67 7.79
N SER A 170 -6.56 8.20 8.76
CA SER A 170 -5.34 7.61 9.26
C SER A 170 -5.33 7.52 10.79
N TYR A 171 -4.51 6.61 11.31
CA TYR A 171 -4.32 6.49 12.75
C TYR A 171 -3.77 7.78 13.35
N ASN A 172 -4.33 8.21 14.48
CA ASN A 172 -3.90 9.44 15.13
C ASN A 172 -2.56 9.25 15.86
N ARG A 173 -1.50 9.63 15.20
CA ARG A 173 -0.13 9.61 15.74
C ARG A 173 0.13 10.54 16.92
N ASN A 174 -0.78 11.48 17.18
CA ASN A 174 -0.67 12.47 18.24
C ASN A 174 -1.69 12.23 19.39
N LYS A 175 -2.39 11.09 19.36
CA LYS A 175 -3.41 10.80 20.36
C LYS A 175 -2.81 10.76 21.76
N ILE A 176 -3.47 11.45 22.68
CA ILE A 176 -3.20 11.37 24.12
C ILE A 176 -4.03 10.24 24.70
N PHE A 177 -3.39 9.16 25.12
CA PHE A 177 -4.05 7.95 25.59
C PHE A 177 -4.60 8.05 27.03
N ARG A 178 -4.04 8.93 27.86
CA ARG A 178 -4.51 9.12 29.23
C ARG A 178 -5.72 10.05 29.24
N GLN A 179 -6.89 9.49 29.47
CA GLN A 179 -8.09 10.27 29.76
C GLN A 179 -8.19 10.50 31.26
N SER A 180 -8.03 11.74 31.68
CA SER A 180 -8.20 12.19 33.06
C SER A 180 -9.10 13.44 33.05
N TYR A 181 -9.56 13.87 34.21
CA TYR A 181 -10.27 15.15 34.34
C TYR A 181 -9.48 16.33 33.81
N LEU A 182 -8.14 16.25 33.84
CA LEU A 182 -7.25 17.26 33.32
C LEU A 182 -7.20 17.29 31.78
N THR A 183 -7.59 16.21 31.13
CA THR A 183 -7.61 16.11 29.67
C THR A 183 -8.98 16.42 29.05
N ALA A 184 -9.99 16.77 29.86
CA ALA A 184 -11.33 17.10 29.37
C ALA A 184 -11.36 18.31 28.42
N SER A 185 -10.45 19.29 28.62
CA SER A 185 -10.32 20.51 27.82
C SER A 185 -9.39 20.36 26.60
N ILE A 186 -8.83 19.19 26.38
CA ILE A 186 -7.92 18.95 25.25
C ILE A 186 -8.73 18.94 23.94
N PRO A 187 -8.17 19.52 22.85
CA PRO A 187 -8.81 19.51 21.53
C PRO A 187 -9.15 18.11 21.04
N GLU A 188 -10.27 17.99 20.31
CA GLU A 188 -10.80 16.71 19.83
C GLU A 188 -9.78 15.93 18.96
N TYR A 189 -8.98 16.62 18.16
CA TYR A 189 -7.97 15.97 17.34
C TYR A 189 -6.90 15.19 18.14
N LEU A 190 -6.72 15.47 19.43
CA LEU A 190 -5.83 14.72 20.32
C LEU A 190 -6.51 13.55 21.04
N LYS A 191 -7.85 13.48 20.99
CA LYS A 191 -8.64 12.45 21.66
C LYS A 191 -9.03 11.32 20.72
N SER A 192 -9.38 11.64 19.47
CA SER A 192 -9.86 10.65 18.51
C SER A 192 -8.76 9.68 18.10
N PRO A 193 -9.01 8.36 18.04
CA PRO A 193 -8.07 7.37 17.56
C PRO A 193 -7.66 7.55 16.11
N PHE A 194 -8.53 8.10 15.28
CA PHE A 194 -8.30 8.34 13.87
C PHE A 194 -8.54 9.80 13.49
N LEU A 195 -7.72 10.28 12.56
CA LEU A 195 -7.78 11.62 11.99
C LEU A 195 -8.34 11.57 10.57
N LEU A 196 -9.04 12.66 10.20
CA LEU A 196 -9.35 12.94 8.80
C LEU A 196 -8.16 13.64 8.15
N GLU A 197 -7.87 13.23 6.93
CA GLU A 197 -6.80 13.78 6.10
C GLU A 197 -7.27 13.97 4.67
N LYS A 198 -6.52 14.77 3.93
CA LYS A 198 -6.55 14.83 2.47
C LYS A 198 -5.20 14.40 1.93
N GLY A 199 -5.11 14.14 0.64
CA GLY A 199 -3.83 13.84 0.05
C GLY A 199 -3.91 13.71 -1.45
N TYR A 200 -2.75 13.60 -2.07
CA TYR A 200 -2.64 13.27 -3.48
C TYR A 200 -1.43 12.39 -3.73
N SER A 201 -1.51 11.60 -4.77
CA SER A 201 -0.38 10.82 -5.26
C SER A 201 -0.29 10.98 -6.77
N LEU A 202 0.92 11.17 -7.26
CA LEU A 202 1.18 11.22 -8.70
C LEU A 202 2.41 10.38 -9.00
N GLY A 203 2.45 9.84 -10.20
CA GLY A 203 3.55 8.98 -10.58
C GLY A 203 3.59 8.68 -12.06
N PHE A 204 4.68 8.02 -12.42
CA PHE A 204 4.98 7.58 -13.75
C PHE A 204 5.58 6.19 -13.70
N ASP A 205 4.98 5.26 -14.43
CA ASP A 205 5.39 3.87 -14.49
C ASP A 205 5.85 3.51 -15.91
N ILE A 206 6.97 2.78 -16.02
CA ILE A 206 7.44 2.15 -17.24
C ILE A 206 7.49 0.65 -17.02
N LEU A 207 6.88 -0.09 -17.89
CA LEU A 207 6.92 -1.54 -17.93
C LEU A 207 7.48 -2.01 -19.28
N MET A 208 8.45 -2.91 -19.23
CA MET A 208 8.98 -3.61 -20.39
C MET A 208 8.84 -5.12 -20.17
N ASP A 209 8.28 -5.80 -21.14
CA ASP A 209 8.17 -7.25 -21.19
C ASP A 209 8.73 -7.77 -22.51
N TYR A 210 9.68 -8.68 -22.41
CA TYR A 210 10.33 -9.34 -23.55
C TYR A 210 10.44 -10.82 -23.27
N ALA A 211 9.93 -11.63 -24.16
CA ALA A 211 10.07 -13.08 -24.09
C ALA A 211 10.26 -13.61 -25.50
N LYS A 212 11.45 -14.14 -25.78
CA LYS A 212 11.76 -14.75 -27.07
C LYS A 212 12.68 -15.94 -26.88
N ASP A 213 12.35 -17.02 -27.56
CA ASP A 213 13.07 -18.30 -27.46
C ASP A 213 13.23 -18.73 -25.99
N ASP A 214 14.45 -18.91 -25.56
CA ASP A 214 14.78 -19.36 -24.20
C ASP A 214 15.01 -18.22 -23.21
N PHE A 215 14.96 -16.97 -23.63
CA PHE A 215 15.23 -15.78 -22.81
C PHE A 215 13.97 -14.98 -22.51
N SER A 216 13.83 -14.59 -21.27
CA SER A 216 12.78 -13.67 -20.80
C SER A 216 13.36 -12.54 -19.97
N LEU A 217 12.85 -11.33 -20.17
CA LEU A 217 13.21 -10.13 -19.42
C LEU A 217 11.94 -9.32 -19.11
N TRP A 218 11.71 -9.09 -17.86
CA TRP A 218 10.69 -8.18 -17.39
C TRP A 218 11.35 -7.06 -16.57
N MET A 219 11.01 -5.82 -16.85
CA MET A 219 11.51 -4.64 -16.16
C MET A 219 10.36 -3.71 -15.84
N GLY A 220 10.24 -3.31 -14.58
CA GLY A 220 9.28 -2.31 -14.12
C GLY A 220 10.01 -1.20 -13.37
N TYR A 221 9.82 0.03 -13.80
CA TYR A 221 10.30 1.23 -13.11
C TYR A 221 9.14 2.12 -12.74
N SER A 222 9.12 2.60 -11.50
CA SER A 222 8.14 3.55 -10.98
C SER A 222 8.83 4.76 -10.38
N LEU A 223 8.35 5.94 -10.75
CA LEU A 223 8.62 7.20 -10.05
C LEU A 223 7.30 7.66 -9.44
N ALA A 224 7.22 7.75 -8.12
CA ALA A 224 5.99 8.06 -7.41
C ALA A 224 6.21 9.10 -6.31
N TYR A 225 5.22 9.94 -6.10
CA TYR A 225 5.16 10.92 -5.03
C TYR A 225 3.82 10.79 -4.33
N ALA A 226 3.83 10.80 -3.01
CA ALA A 226 2.64 10.82 -2.18
C ALA A 226 2.74 11.93 -1.14
N PHE A 227 1.63 12.65 -0.94
CA PHE A 227 1.52 13.71 0.04
C PHE A 227 0.21 13.56 0.80
N ARG A 228 0.25 13.88 2.08
CA ARG A 228 -0.90 13.93 2.97
C ARG A 228 -0.94 15.23 3.74
N GLU A 229 -2.13 15.64 4.11
CA GLU A 229 -2.39 16.83 4.89
C GLU A 229 -3.45 16.52 5.94
N ASP A 230 -3.11 16.72 7.21
CA ASP A 230 -4.06 16.74 8.32
C ASP A 230 -4.43 18.20 8.71
N GLU A 231 -5.09 18.42 9.83
CA GLU A 231 -5.45 19.76 10.30
C GLU A 231 -4.26 20.66 10.61
N LYS A 232 -3.10 20.10 10.92
CA LYS A 232 -1.95 20.80 11.48
C LYS A 232 -0.78 20.89 10.53
N MET A 233 -0.57 19.87 9.69
CA MET A 233 0.61 19.77 8.86
C MET A 233 0.35 19.07 7.54
N SER A 234 1.22 19.36 6.58
CA SER A 234 1.38 18.58 5.35
C SER A 234 2.64 17.74 5.47
N TYR A 235 2.61 16.48 5.05
CA TYR A 235 3.72 15.56 5.21
C TYR A 235 3.76 14.51 4.11
N VAL A 236 4.91 13.84 4.00
CA VAL A 236 5.12 12.69 3.13
C VAL A 236 4.88 11.41 3.94
N PRO A 237 3.99 10.49 3.50
CA PRO A 237 3.73 9.26 4.24
C PRO A 237 4.95 8.32 4.24
N HIS A 238 5.05 7.46 5.25
CA HIS A 238 6.19 6.56 5.45
C HIS A 238 6.46 5.60 4.28
N TYR A 239 5.47 5.32 3.44
CA TYR A 239 5.59 4.45 2.27
C TYR A 239 5.95 5.20 0.97
N ASP A 240 6.24 6.51 0.99
CA ASP A 240 6.64 7.30 -0.19
C ASP A 240 8.04 6.89 -0.67
N ARG A 241 8.11 5.80 -1.42
CA ARG A 241 9.32 5.38 -2.12
C ARG A 241 9.33 5.98 -3.52
N ARG A 242 10.18 6.98 -3.75
CA ARG A 242 10.17 7.75 -5.00
C ARG A 242 10.61 6.95 -6.22
N HIS A 243 11.69 6.21 -6.12
CA HIS A 243 12.21 5.40 -7.21
C HIS A 243 12.10 3.93 -6.84
N ASN A 244 11.53 3.13 -7.72
CA ASN A 244 11.43 1.68 -7.56
C ASN A 244 11.68 1.01 -8.91
N LEU A 245 12.76 0.22 -9.03
CA LEU A 245 13.13 -0.53 -10.22
C LEU A 245 13.18 -2.01 -9.88
N ASN A 246 12.49 -2.82 -10.66
CA ASN A 246 12.50 -4.27 -10.55
C ASN A 246 12.87 -4.85 -11.90
N ILE A 247 13.87 -5.73 -11.93
CA ILE A 247 14.30 -6.46 -13.13
C ILE A 247 14.24 -7.94 -12.81
N LEU A 248 13.52 -8.69 -13.65
CA LEU A 248 13.47 -10.13 -13.61
C LEU A 248 13.95 -10.66 -14.94
N SER A 249 14.93 -11.54 -14.92
CA SER A 249 15.41 -12.23 -16.13
C SER A 249 15.38 -13.73 -15.92
N GLY A 250 15.13 -14.46 -16.99
CA GLY A 250 15.14 -15.92 -17.02
C GLY A 250 15.76 -16.41 -18.32
N TYR A 251 16.59 -17.45 -18.20
CA TYR A 251 17.17 -18.14 -19.35
C TYR A 251 17.01 -19.65 -19.18
N GLN A 252 16.42 -20.28 -20.20
CA GLN A 252 16.25 -21.74 -20.25
C GLN A 252 17.36 -22.34 -21.09
N PHE A 253 17.86 -23.51 -20.71
CA PHE A 253 18.95 -24.17 -21.41
C PHE A 253 18.98 -25.68 -21.14
N GLY A 254 19.89 -26.37 -21.84
CA GLY A 254 20.05 -27.82 -21.72
C GLY A 254 19.06 -28.59 -22.60
N LYS A 255 19.15 -29.92 -22.55
CA LYS A 255 18.27 -30.80 -23.30
C LYS A 255 16.82 -30.58 -22.83
N ASP A 256 15.90 -30.35 -23.78
CA ASP A 256 14.47 -30.13 -23.54
C ASP A 256 14.19 -28.97 -22.57
N ASN A 257 15.04 -27.93 -22.58
CA ASN A 257 14.93 -26.75 -21.71
C ASN A 257 14.76 -27.12 -20.23
N SER A 258 15.42 -28.21 -19.81
CA SER A 258 15.27 -28.80 -18.49
C SER A 258 15.94 -27.99 -17.37
N TRP A 259 16.79 -27.02 -17.72
CA TRP A 259 17.41 -26.08 -16.79
C TRP A 259 16.86 -24.67 -17.00
N LYS A 260 16.69 -23.93 -15.90
CA LYS A 260 16.30 -22.52 -15.93
C LYS A 260 17.08 -21.73 -14.88
N ILE A 261 17.85 -20.74 -15.31
CA ILE A 261 18.44 -19.74 -14.42
C ILE A 261 17.51 -18.53 -14.35
N LYS A 262 17.29 -18.00 -13.16
CA LYS A 262 16.49 -16.78 -12.94
C LYS A 262 17.30 -15.80 -12.11
N ALA A 263 17.25 -14.52 -12.47
CA ALA A 263 17.82 -13.45 -11.68
C ALA A 263 16.72 -12.39 -11.42
N ARG A 264 16.68 -11.91 -10.20
CA ARG A 264 15.80 -10.81 -9.79
C ARG A 264 16.63 -9.73 -9.12
N TRP A 265 16.61 -8.54 -9.68
CA TRP A 265 17.24 -7.39 -9.09
C TRP A 265 16.21 -6.32 -8.74
N ASN A 266 16.29 -5.82 -7.51
CA ASN A 266 15.42 -4.78 -6.98
C ASN A 266 16.28 -3.60 -6.57
N LEU A 267 15.87 -2.39 -6.95
CA LEU A 267 16.44 -1.12 -6.51
C LEU A 267 15.31 -0.21 -6.05
N GLY A 268 15.48 0.44 -4.90
CA GLY A 268 14.51 1.41 -4.43
C GLY A 268 15.16 2.55 -3.65
N SER A 269 14.64 3.76 -3.80
CA SER A 269 15.04 4.86 -2.92
C SER A 269 14.61 4.58 -1.48
N GLY A 270 15.28 5.22 -0.53
CA GLY A 270 14.99 5.06 0.90
C GLY A 270 13.55 5.48 1.24
N PHE A 271 12.95 4.76 2.16
CA PHE A 271 11.66 5.15 2.75
C PHE A 271 11.85 6.37 3.66
N PRO A 272 10.85 7.26 3.74
CA PRO A 272 10.82 8.31 4.74
C PRO A 272 10.75 7.74 6.16
N PHE A 273 11.32 8.44 7.12
CA PHE A 273 11.17 8.13 8.53
C PHE A 273 11.26 9.39 9.39
N THR A 274 10.65 9.34 10.56
CA THR A 274 10.70 10.41 11.54
C THR A 274 11.95 10.24 12.40
N GLN A 275 12.83 11.24 12.40
CA GLN A 275 14.06 11.25 13.20
C GLN A 275 13.73 11.45 14.68
N THR A 276 14.55 10.88 15.56
CA THR A 276 14.55 11.16 16.99
C THR A 276 15.56 12.26 17.28
N ASN A 277 15.10 13.40 17.79
CA ASN A 277 15.95 14.54 18.11
C ASN A 277 16.57 14.44 19.50
N GLY A 278 15.96 13.64 20.38
CA GLY A 278 16.42 13.44 21.74
C GLY A 278 15.44 12.60 22.56
N PHE A 279 15.74 12.46 23.83
CA PHE A 279 14.90 11.77 24.79
C PHE A 279 14.65 12.68 25.97
N TYR A 280 13.52 12.50 26.63
CA TYR A 280 13.16 13.18 27.85
C TYR A 280 12.50 12.20 28.84
N GLU A 281 12.63 12.51 30.09
CA GLU A 281 11.98 11.75 31.15
C GLU A 281 10.56 12.29 31.35
N ASP A 282 9.56 11.41 31.25
CA ASP A 282 8.16 11.76 31.46
C ASP A 282 7.81 11.58 32.95
N PHE A 283 7.68 12.70 33.65
CA PHE A 283 7.17 12.74 35.01
C PHE A 283 5.65 12.96 34.98
N THR A 284 4.90 12.00 35.42
CA THR A 284 3.48 12.26 35.71
C THR A 284 3.36 13.23 36.88
N ILE A 285 2.50 14.25 36.76
CA ILE A 285 2.23 15.26 37.79
C ILE A 285 1.86 14.60 39.15
N LEU A 286 1.26 13.43 39.14
CA LEU A 286 0.95 12.63 40.34
C LEU A 286 2.21 12.02 40.98
N GLN A 287 3.21 11.63 40.21
CA GLN A 287 4.51 11.16 40.73
C GLN A 287 5.35 12.30 41.24
N ALA A 288 5.27 13.47 40.64
CA ALA A 288 5.99 14.67 41.10
C ALA A 288 5.43 15.28 42.40
N SER A 289 4.14 15.06 42.73
CA SER A 289 3.54 15.71 43.87
C SER A 289 3.45 14.86 45.18
N PHE A 290 3.56 13.52 45.09
CA PHE A 290 3.35 12.65 46.22
C PHE A 290 4.47 11.65 46.55
N LEU A 291 5.39 11.40 45.64
CA LEU A 291 6.46 10.45 45.83
C LEU A 291 7.75 11.02 45.17
N MET A 292 8.35 12.02 45.80
CA MET A 292 9.74 12.37 45.49
C MET A 292 10.66 11.26 45.98
N ASP A 293 10.54 10.08 45.45
CA ASP A 293 11.59 9.09 45.52
C ASP A 293 12.56 9.37 44.35
N VAL A 294 13.62 10.08 44.67
CA VAL A 294 14.72 10.35 43.72
C VAL A 294 15.38 9.07 43.18
N SER A 295 14.99 7.90 43.68
CA SER A 295 15.45 6.59 43.22
C SER A 295 14.60 5.97 42.13
N ASN A 296 13.41 6.53 41.85
CA ASN A 296 12.52 6.06 40.78
C ASN A 296 12.57 7.00 39.58
N ASN A 297 13.29 6.58 38.55
CA ASN A 297 13.30 7.28 37.27
C ASN A 297 11.93 7.20 36.60
N GLY A 298 11.49 8.26 35.93
CA GLY A 298 10.32 8.27 35.06
C GLY A 298 10.52 7.41 33.82
N SER A 299 9.48 7.25 33.01
CA SER A 299 9.59 6.57 31.72
C SER A 299 10.29 7.48 30.70
N ILE A 300 11.25 6.92 29.96
CA ILE A 300 11.93 7.63 28.88
C ILE A 300 11.02 7.69 27.66
N ASN A 301 10.75 8.92 27.20
CA ASN A 301 10.02 9.19 25.97
C ASN A 301 10.94 9.83 24.92
N ALA A 302 10.66 9.55 23.64
CA ALA A 302 11.43 10.11 22.54
C ALA A 302 10.85 11.47 22.10
N TRP A 303 11.72 12.46 21.93
CA TRP A 303 11.40 13.71 21.28
C TRP A 303 11.61 13.56 19.77
N TYR A 304 10.53 13.59 19.02
CA TYR A 304 10.55 13.41 17.57
C TYR A 304 10.82 14.72 16.84
N GLY A 305 11.55 14.61 15.74
CA GLY A 305 11.67 15.67 14.74
C GLY A 305 10.40 15.77 13.85
N GLU A 306 10.55 16.49 12.76
CA GLU A 306 9.46 16.62 11.78
C GLU A 306 9.10 15.26 11.17
N LEU A 307 7.80 15.06 10.96
CA LEU A 307 7.24 13.79 10.51
C LEU A 307 7.81 13.40 9.13
N ASN A 308 8.45 12.23 9.06
CA ASN A 308 8.96 11.62 7.83
C ASN A 308 9.92 12.49 7.00
N LEU A 309 10.64 13.42 7.62
CA LEU A 309 11.61 14.27 6.94
C LEU A 309 12.90 13.53 6.57
N GLY A 310 13.34 12.59 7.40
CA GLY A 310 14.50 11.73 7.13
C GLY A 310 14.21 10.71 6.03
N ARG A 311 15.26 10.23 5.36
CA ARG A 311 15.17 9.14 4.39
C ARG A 311 16.22 8.07 4.67
N LEU A 312 15.79 6.81 4.66
CA LEU A 312 16.69 5.67 4.76
C LEU A 312 17.61 5.60 3.53
N PRO A 313 18.74 4.91 3.61
CA PRO A 313 19.61 4.64 2.45
C PRO A 313 18.88 3.88 1.34
N TRP A 314 19.44 3.96 0.13
CA TRP A 314 18.96 3.20 -1.01
C TRP A 314 19.03 1.69 -0.74
N TYR A 315 17.95 1.03 -1.04
CA TYR A 315 17.80 -0.42 -1.02
C TYR A 315 18.16 -1.01 -2.38
N HIS A 316 18.98 -2.05 -2.43
CA HIS A 316 19.07 -2.91 -3.61
C HIS A 316 19.44 -4.35 -3.23
N ARG A 317 18.93 -5.31 -4.01
CA ARG A 317 19.14 -6.74 -3.76
C ARG A 317 19.11 -7.50 -5.07
N LEU A 318 20.04 -8.45 -5.20
CA LEU A 318 20.06 -9.43 -6.27
C LEU A 318 19.78 -10.82 -5.69
N ASP A 319 18.79 -11.50 -6.26
CA ASP A 319 18.46 -12.89 -5.96
C ASP A 319 18.70 -13.71 -7.23
N ILE A 320 19.36 -14.85 -7.12
CA ILE A 320 19.63 -15.76 -8.24
C ILE A 320 19.10 -17.15 -7.89
N SER A 321 18.48 -17.82 -8.83
CA SER A 321 18.07 -19.22 -8.66
C SER A 321 18.31 -20.04 -9.90
N LEU A 322 18.64 -21.30 -9.68
CA LEU A 322 18.82 -22.33 -10.68
C LEU A 322 17.78 -23.41 -10.47
N GLU A 323 16.98 -23.67 -11.48
CA GLU A 323 15.91 -24.67 -11.47
C GLU A 323 16.27 -25.81 -12.42
N LYS A 324 16.05 -27.04 -11.99
CA LYS A 324 16.15 -28.24 -12.82
C LYS A 324 14.84 -29.00 -12.80
N LYS A 325 14.34 -29.36 -13.97
CA LYS A 325 13.17 -30.21 -14.17
C LYS A 325 13.56 -31.57 -14.67
N TRP A 326 12.93 -32.61 -14.11
CA TRP A 326 12.96 -33.98 -14.59
C TRP A 326 11.52 -34.40 -14.89
N GLU A 327 11.28 -34.87 -16.09
CA GLU A 327 9.99 -35.42 -16.51
C GLU A 327 10.17 -36.94 -16.64
N PHE A 328 9.54 -37.72 -15.74
CA PHE A 328 9.60 -39.16 -15.73
C PHE A 328 8.50 -39.80 -16.57
N SER A 329 7.33 -39.14 -16.63
CA SER A 329 6.18 -39.49 -17.45
C SER A 329 5.31 -38.29 -17.74
N HIS A 330 4.25 -38.43 -18.56
CA HIS A 330 3.29 -37.34 -18.82
C HIS A 330 2.64 -36.76 -17.56
N HIS A 331 2.60 -37.52 -16.46
CA HIS A 331 1.97 -37.11 -15.21
C HIS A 331 2.97 -36.91 -14.05
N GLN A 332 4.24 -37.32 -14.22
CA GLN A 332 5.22 -37.28 -13.13
C GLN A 332 6.36 -36.33 -13.46
N LYS A 333 6.47 -35.26 -12.66
CA LYS A 333 7.50 -34.23 -12.81
C LYS A 333 8.14 -33.94 -11.46
N LEU A 334 9.46 -33.86 -11.44
CA LEU A 334 10.23 -33.38 -10.30
C LEU A 334 10.92 -32.08 -10.68
N THR A 335 10.75 -31.06 -9.86
CA THR A 335 11.43 -29.77 -10.03
C THR A 335 12.22 -29.47 -8.77
N ALA A 336 13.53 -29.28 -8.90
CA ALA A 336 14.38 -28.80 -7.84
C ALA A 336 14.86 -27.37 -8.16
N THR A 337 14.80 -26.47 -7.20
CA THR A 337 15.26 -25.10 -7.33
C THR A 337 16.22 -24.78 -6.21
N LEU A 338 17.46 -24.45 -6.56
CA LEU A 338 18.46 -23.89 -5.65
C LEU A 338 18.51 -22.38 -5.85
N GLY A 339 18.34 -21.62 -4.78
CA GLY A 339 18.33 -20.16 -4.83
C GLY A 339 19.27 -19.54 -3.81
N VAL A 340 19.67 -18.31 -4.08
CA VAL A 340 20.41 -17.45 -3.15
C VAL A 340 19.75 -16.08 -3.15
N ILE A 341 19.22 -15.69 -2.00
CA ILE A 341 18.68 -14.36 -1.75
C ILE A 341 19.84 -13.45 -1.33
N ASN A 342 19.82 -12.20 -1.79
CA ASN A 342 20.85 -11.20 -1.50
C ASN A 342 22.26 -11.70 -1.85
N THR A 343 22.45 -12.11 -3.10
CA THR A 343 23.64 -12.84 -3.59
C THR A 343 24.96 -12.11 -3.31
N TYR A 344 24.96 -10.76 -3.28
CA TYR A 344 26.16 -9.96 -2.97
C TYR A 344 26.20 -9.47 -1.51
N ASN A 345 25.37 -10.04 -0.64
CA ASN A 345 25.35 -9.80 0.81
C ASN A 345 25.27 -8.29 1.19
N ARG A 346 24.43 -7.54 0.50
CA ARG A 346 24.24 -6.13 0.83
C ARG A 346 23.54 -5.99 2.18
N GLN A 347 24.07 -5.16 3.03
CA GLN A 347 23.42 -4.71 4.25
C GLN A 347 22.37 -3.65 3.92
N ASN A 348 21.13 -4.10 3.70
CA ASN A 348 19.98 -3.23 3.45
C ASN A 348 19.35 -2.86 4.78
N MET A 349 19.39 -1.59 5.11
CA MET A 349 18.79 -1.10 6.36
C MET A 349 17.27 -1.35 6.35
N TYR A 350 16.77 -1.95 7.43
CA TYR A 350 15.34 -2.12 7.67
C TYR A 350 14.79 -0.95 8.48
N TYR A 351 15.40 -0.68 9.64
CA TYR A 351 15.11 0.48 10.48
C TYR A 351 16.30 0.79 11.41
N ILE A 352 16.19 1.89 12.15
CA ILE A 352 17.08 2.23 13.25
C ILE A 352 16.27 2.11 14.53
N ASP A 353 16.74 1.28 15.48
CA ASP A 353 16.16 1.26 16.81
C ASP A 353 16.31 2.63 17.45
N ARG A 354 15.20 3.19 17.93
CA ARG A 354 15.19 4.59 18.38
C ARG A 354 15.88 4.79 19.72
N PHE A 355 15.86 3.78 20.58
CA PHE A 355 16.40 3.88 21.93
C PHE A 355 17.88 3.52 21.98
N THR A 356 18.29 2.49 21.26
CA THR A 356 19.69 2.04 21.21
C THR A 356 20.50 2.76 20.13
N ALA A 357 19.84 3.45 19.19
CA ALA A 357 20.41 4.00 17.97
C ALA A 357 21.09 2.93 17.08
N GLU A 358 20.78 1.65 17.30
CA GLU A 358 21.34 0.56 16.53
C GLU A 358 20.63 0.41 15.18
N ARG A 359 21.43 0.11 14.17
CA ARG A 359 20.96 -0.19 12.85
C ARG A 359 20.48 -1.64 12.79
N VAL A 360 19.25 -1.86 12.34
CA VAL A 360 18.71 -3.20 12.04
C VAL A 360 18.65 -3.39 10.54
N ASP A 361 19.35 -4.42 10.04
CA ASP A 361 19.40 -4.75 8.62
C ASP A 361 18.43 -5.87 8.27
N GLN A 362 18.02 -5.91 7.00
CA GLN A 362 17.26 -7.00 6.42
C GLN A 362 18.14 -8.25 6.28
N PHE A 363 17.55 -9.36 5.80
CA PHE A 363 18.26 -10.62 5.67
C PHE A 363 19.58 -10.49 4.89
N PRO A 364 20.68 -11.04 5.42
CA PRO A 364 21.96 -11.18 4.72
C PRO A 364 21.82 -12.16 3.55
N ILE A 365 22.93 -12.61 2.98
CA ILE A 365 22.94 -13.69 2.01
C ILE A 365 22.27 -14.95 2.60
N LEU A 366 21.28 -15.48 1.91
CA LEU A 366 20.47 -16.61 2.39
C LEU A 366 20.25 -17.63 1.26
N PRO A 367 20.87 -18.81 1.34
CA PRO A 367 20.56 -19.90 0.42
C PRO A 367 19.20 -20.51 0.73
N ASN A 368 18.50 -20.98 -0.30
CA ASN A 368 17.24 -21.70 -0.18
C ASN A 368 17.18 -22.87 -1.18
N LEU A 369 16.47 -23.93 -0.80
CA LEU A 369 16.23 -25.10 -1.63
C LEU A 369 14.73 -25.41 -1.63
N SER A 370 14.18 -25.63 -2.81
CA SER A 370 12.79 -26.06 -2.99
C SER A 370 12.75 -27.30 -3.88
N ILE A 371 11.97 -28.29 -3.46
CA ILE A 371 11.71 -29.50 -4.24
C ILE A 371 10.21 -29.65 -4.39
N ARG A 372 9.75 -29.81 -5.63
CA ARG A 372 8.32 -30.01 -5.98
C ARG A 372 8.19 -31.29 -6.80
N TYR A 373 7.38 -32.21 -6.35
CA TYR A 373 6.96 -33.37 -7.11
C TYR A 373 5.48 -33.23 -7.48
N SER A 374 5.16 -33.44 -8.75
CA SER A 374 3.79 -33.45 -9.30
C SER A 374 3.53 -34.83 -9.90
N PHE A 375 2.36 -35.39 -9.61
CA PHE A 375 1.91 -36.71 -10.06
C PHE A 375 0.47 -36.68 -10.53
#